data_14feb50d653ee589bf61ce9e00cb28c6
#
_entry.id   14feb50d653ee589bf61ce9e00cb28c6
#
_cell.length_a   1.000
_cell.length_b   1.000
_cell.length_c   1.000
_cell.angle_alpha   90.00
_cell.angle_beta   90.00
_cell.angle_gamma   90.00
#
_symmetry.space_group_name_H-M   'P 1'
#
loop_
_entity.id
_entity.type
_entity.pdbx_description
1 polymer ?
#
loop_
_entity_poly.entity_id
_entity_poly.type
_entity_poly.pdbx_seq_one_letter_code
_entity_poly.pdbx_strand_id
1 'polypeptide(L)'
;EEFLRSMYSDRSKRISKSTNKRNRRRYLVNVFTRMRFISNNYKLDLKTKMNKTQIKKYKPWFKYRHKSLNELDGIVFGHWAAIRGVTNHTSIKGIDLGCVWGGSLGAYNIYDKSIITVKSKK
;
A
#
# COMPACT_ATOMS: atom_id res chain seq x y z
N GLU A 1 18.17 16.73 0.40
CA GLU A 1 18.04 15.88 1.59
C GLU A 1 16.97 16.36 2.57
N GLU A 2 16.96 17.64 2.96
CA GLU A 2 16.00 18.20 3.93
C GLU A 2 14.54 17.99 3.54
N PHE A 3 14.21 18.16 2.25
CA PHE A 3 12.86 17.87 1.74
C PHE A 3 12.43 16.44 2.04
N LEU A 4 13.26 15.44 1.73
CA LEU A 4 12.96 14.03 1.94
C LEU A 4 12.80 13.70 3.43
N ARG A 5 13.71 14.19 4.29
CA ARG A 5 13.60 14.04 5.75
C ARG A 5 12.30 14.63 6.28
N SER A 6 11.87 15.77 5.72
CA SER A 6 10.63 16.44 6.13
C SER A 6 9.35 15.73 5.65
N MET A 7 9.44 14.83 4.67
CA MET A 7 8.28 14.11 4.12
C MET A 7 7.93 12.87 4.92
N TYR A 8 8.92 12.17 5.51
CA TYR A 8 8.69 10.95 6.26
C TYR A 8 8.16 11.25 7.68
N SER A 9 6.87 11.09 7.89
CA SER A 9 6.26 11.27 9.21
C SER A 9 4.85 10.65 9.26
N ASP A 10 4.37 10.38 10.48
CA ASP A 10 2.99 9.95 10.73
C ASP A 10 1.97 11.10 10.65
N ARG A 11 2.43 12.29 10.31
CA ARG A 11 1.57 13.46 10.05
C ARG A 11 0.87 13.31 8.69
N SER A 12 -0.12 14.16 8.45
CA SER A 12 -0.81 14.21 7.16
C SER A 12 -1.47 12.88 6.76
N LYS A 13 -2.31 12.34 7.66
CA LYS A 13 -3.09 11.13 7.41
C LYS A 13 -4.34 11.36 6.55
N ARG A 14 -4.70 12.61 6.29
CA ARG A 14 -5.86 13.05 5.50
C ARG A 14 -5.55 14.36 4.81
N ILE A 15 -6.14 14.57 3.65
CA ILE A 15 -6.14 15.86 2.95
C ILE A 15 -7.55 16.41 2.82
N SER A 16 -7.65 17.74 2.75
CA SER A 16 -8.85 18.52 2.46
C SER A 16 -8.50 19.63 1.46
N LYS A 17 -9.48 20.39 1.01
CA LYS A 17 -9.24 21.56 0.13
C LYS A 17 -8.28 22.57 0.77
N SER A 18 -8.36 22.77 2.09
CA SER A 18 -7.53 23.69 2.88
C SER A 18 -6.14 23.14 3.25
N THR A 19 -5.81 21.90 2.88
CA THR A 19 -4.52 21.32 3.23
C THR A 19 -3.39 22.01 2.45
N ASN A 20 -2.42 22.57 3.18
CA ASN A 20 -1.27 23.25 2.58
C ASN A 20 -0.41 22.30 1.72
N LYS A 21 0.38 22.88 0.82
CA LYS A 21 1.20 22.14 -0.16
C LYS A 21 2.15 21.12 0.48
N ARG A 22 2.80 21.46 1.61
CA ARG A 22 3.72 20.57 2.32
C ARG A 22 3.01 19.33 2.88
N ASN A 23 1.87 19.52 3.53
CA ASN A 23 1.10 18.41 4.09
C ASN A 23 0.42 17.56 3.00
N ARG A 24 0.04 18.15 1.87
CA ARG A 24 -0.44 17.42 0.70
C ARG A 24 0.65 16.50 0.14
N ARG A 25 1.88 16.99 -0.01
CA ARG A 25 3.02 16.19 -0.45
C ARG A 25 3.31 15.03 0.53
N ARG A 26 3.31 15.29 1.85
CA ARG A 26 3.47 14.25 2.88
C ARG A 26 2.39 13.18 2.80
N TYR A 27 1.14 13.58 2.59
CA TYR A 27 0.05 12.64 2.41
C TYR A 27 0.29 11.73 1.21
N LEU A 28 0.67 12.29 0.06
CA LEU A 28 0.98 11.53 -1.14
C LEU A 28 2.14 10.56 -0.92
N VAL A 29 3.23 11.01 -0.29
CA VAL A 29 4.34 10.10 0.08
C VAL A 29 3.83 8.94 0.94
N ASN A 30 3.01 9.22 1.96
CA ASN A 30 2.44 8.16 2.81
C ASN A 30 1.52 7.21 2.03
N VAL A 31 0.73 7.72 1.07
CA VAL A 31 -0.11 6.90 0.18
C VAL A 31 0.73 5.94 -0.63
N PHE A 32 1.76 6.44 -1.33
CA PHE A 32 2.55 5.63 -2.24
C PHE A 32 3.56 4.70 -1.56
N THR A 33 3.95 4.98 -0.32
CA THR A 33 5.01 4.21 0.36
C THR A 33 4.55 3.42 1.58
N ARG A 34 3.41 3.77 2.20
CA ARG A 34 3.03 3.26 3.52
C ARG A 34 1.57 2.86 3.65
N MET A 35 0.74 3.14 2.66
CA MET A 35 -0.70 2.88 2.73
C MET A 35 -1.00 1.38 2.84
N ARG A 36 -1.77 1.02 3.87
CA ARG A 36 -2.32 -0.32 4.07
C ARG A 36 -3.83 -0.27 4.27
N PHE A 37 -4.25 0.42 5.30
CA PHE A 37 -5.64 0.59 5.66
C PHE A 37 -6.06 2.05 5.51
N ILE A 38 -7.27 2.25 5.01
CA ILE A 38 -7.90 3.56 4.91
C ILE A 38 -9.33 3.51 5.43
N SER A 39 -9.84 4.65 5.89
CA SER A 39 -11.25 4.81 6.25
C SER A 39 -12.09 5.25 5.05
N ASN A 40 -13.42 5.22 5.18
CA ASN A 40 -14.35 5.66 4.13
C ASN A 40 -14.12 7.11 3.65
N ASN A 41 -13.50 7.95 4.49
CA ASN A 41 -13.14 9.33 4.13
C ASN A 41 -11.64 9.48 3.81
N TYR A 42 -11.01 8.41 3.33
CA TYR A 42 -9.62 8.34 2.87
C TYR A 42 -8.57 8.75 3.91
N LYS A 43 -8.88 8.61 5.19
CA LYS A 43 -7.89 8.80 6.26
C LYS A 43 -7.00 7.55 6.36
N LEU A 44 -5.68 7.73 6.31
CA LEU A 44 -4.70 6.65 6.41
C LEU A 44 -4.59 6.13 7.85
N ASP A 45 -4.54 4.83 8.01
CA ASP A 45 -3.98 4.20 9.21
C ASP A 45 -2.52 3.80 8.94
N LEU A 46 -1.59 4.52 9.54
CA LEU A 46 -0.14 4.30 9.37
C LEU A 46 0.46 3.39 10.46
N LYS A 47 -0.33 2.97 11.43
CA LYS A 47 0.14 2.19 12.59
C LYS A 47 -0.12 0.69 12.44
N THR A 48 -1.29 0.32 11.94
CA THR A 48 -1.68 -1.09 11.81
C THR A 48 -0.90 -1.78 10.70
N LYS A 49 -0.20 -2.86 11.04
CA LYS A 49 0.61 -3.65 10.10
C LYS A 49 -0.01 -5.01 9.80
N MET A 50 -0.69 -5.62 10.76
CA MET A 50 -1.27 -6.96 10.65
C MET A 50 -2.63 -6.93 9.95
N ASN A 51 -3.02 -8.05 9.36
CA ASN A 51 -4.34 -8.23 8.76
C ASN A 51 -5.40 -8.40 9.86
N LYS A 52 -5.70 -7.33 10.58
CA LYS A 52 -6.79 -7.31 11.57
C LYS A 52 -8.09 -6.98 10.87
N THR A 53 -8.92 -7.99 10.66
CA THR A 53 -10.28 -7.89 10.13
C THR A 53 -11.24 -7.08 11.01
N GLN A 54 -10.82 -6.62 12.18
CA GLN A 54 -11.69 -6.07 13.21
C GLN A 54 -11.67 -4.57 13.43
N ILE A 55 -11.01 -3.79 12.60
CA ILE A 55 -11.16 -2.33 12.71
C ILE A 55 -12.35 -1.92 11.86
N LYS A 56 -13.55 -1.90 12.43
CA LYS A 56 -14.82 -1.52 11.75
C LYS A 56 -14.73 -0.24 10.90
N LYS A 57 -13.79 0.66 11.22
CA LYS A 57 -13.63 1.97 10.58
C LYS A 57 -12.64 1.99 9.41
N TYR A 58 -11.72 1.03 9.34
CA TYR A 58 -10.64 0.99 8.35
C TYR A 58 -10.68 -0.34 7.59
N LYS A 59 -10.46 -0.29 6.28
CA LYS A 59 -10.36 -1.45 5.40
C LYS A 59 -9.06 -1.40 4.61
N PRO A 60 -8.52 -2.54 4.15
CA PRO A 60 -7.45 -2.54 3.14
C PRO A 60 -7.81 -1.61 2.00
N TRP A 61 -6.84 -0.79 1.57
CA TRP A 61 -7.08 0.23 0.55
C TRP A 61 -7.67 -0.35 -0.74
N PHE A 62 -7.26 -1.53 -1.15
CA PHE A 62 -7.73 -2.23 -2.35
C PHE A 62 -9.15 -2.81 -2.24
N LYS A 63 -9.79 -2.73 -1.08
CA LYS A 63 -11.22 -3.06 -0.92
C LYS A 63 -12.15 -1.90 -1.23
N TYR A 64 -11.60 -0.69 -1.45
CA TYR A 64 -12.39 0.44 -1.90
C TYR A 64 -12.43 0.45 -3.44
N ARG A 65 -13.63 0.31 -3.99
CA ARG A 65 -13.84 0.41 -5.45
C ARG A 65 -13.83 1.88 -5.86
N HIS A 66 -13.06 2.21 -6.87
CA HIS A 66 -13.10 3.49 -7.55
C HIS A 66 -13.23 3.24 -9.06
N LYS A 67 -14.05 4.02 -9.76
CA LYS A 67 -14.28 3.83 -11.21
C LYS A 67 -12.97 3.79 -12.00
N SER A 68 -12.05 4.70 -11.71
CA SER A 68 -10.73 4.75 -12.38
C SER A 68 -9.85 3.51 -12.16
N LEU A 69 -10.09 2.69 -11.15
CA LEU A 69 -9.36 1.42 -10.97
C LEU A 69 -9.81 0.34 -11.96
N ASN A 70 -11.03 0.45 -12.49
CA ASN A 70 -11.53 -0.48 -13.50
C ASN A 70 -10.95 -0.21 -14.88
N GLU A 71 -10.40 1.00 -15.10
CA GLU A 71 -9.78 1.44 -16.36
C GLU A 71 -8.28 1.11 -16.39
N LEU A 72 -7.69 0.69 -15.26
CA LEU A 72 -6.29 0.32 -15.17
C LEU A 72 -6.11 -1.17 -15.47
N ASP A 73 -5.07 -1.51 -16.23
CA ASP A 73 -4.64 -2.89 -16.49
C ASP A 73 -4.27 -3.66 -15.23
N GLY A 74 -3.94 -2.94 -14.18
CA GLY A 74 -3.66 -3.48 -12.88
C GLY A 74 -2.82 -2.57 -11.98
N ILE A 75 -2.74 -2.94 -10.71
CA ILE A 75 -1.87 -2.31 -9.72
C ILE A 75 -0.97 -3.37 -9.10
N VAL A 76 0.33 -3.12 -9.13
CA VAL A 76 1.31 -3.93 -8.41
C VAL A 76 1.87 -3.10 -7.26
N PHE A 77 1.93 -3.67 -6.07
CA PHE A 77 2.40 -2.95 -4.88
C PHE A 77 3.24 -3.82 -3.94
N GLY A 78 4.07 -3.18 -3.15
CA GLY A 78 4.84 -3.77 -2.06
C GLY A 78 4.45 -3.23 -0.69
N HIS A 79 5.40 -3.24 0.24
CA HIS A 79 5.32 -2.66 1.58
C HIS A 79 4.28 -3.30 2.53
N TRP A 80 3.68 -4.42 2.18
CA TRP A 80 2.69 -5.09 3.04
C TRP A 80 2.89 -6.61 3.10
N ALA A 81 4.04 -7.03 3.60
CA ALA A 81 4.40 -8.44 3.75
C ALA A 81 3.37 -9.28 4.54
N ALA A 82 2.69 -8.66 5.51
CA ALA A 82 1.74 -9.36 6.37
C ALA A 82 0.53 -9.99 5.63
N ILE A 83 0.20 -9.53 4.42
CA ILE A 83 -0.86 -10.14 3.60
C ILE A 83 -0.32 -11.22 2.65
N ARG A 84 1.00 -11.42 2.59
CA ARG A 84 1.66 -12.42 1.73
C ARG A 84 1.16 -12.40 0.27
N GLY A 85 0.97 -11.20 -0.27
CA GLY A 85 0.46 -10.98 -1.62
C GLY A 85 -1.05 -11.20 -1.81
N VAL A 86 -1.78 -11.67 -0.81
CA VAL A 86 -3.21 -12.00 -0.91
C VAL A 86 -4.06 -10.73 -0.88
N THR A 87 -4.65 -10.36 -2.01
CA THR A 87 -5.58 -9.23 -2.14
C THR A 87 -7.01 -9.67 -2.40
N ASN A 88 -7.20 -10.90 -2.91
CA ASN A 88 -8.48 -11.40 -3.46
C ASN A 88 -9.02 -10.49 -4.56
N HIS A 89 -8.12 -9.90 -5.37
CA HIS A 89 -8.46 -9.04 -6.49
C HIS A 89 -7.65 -9.43 -7.73
N THR A 90 -8.29 -9.60 -8.86
CA THR A 90 -7.66 -10.07 -10.10
C THR A 90 -6.61 -9.09 -10.64
N SER A 91 -6.90 -7.79 -10.58
CA SER A 91 -6.07 -6.72 -11.14
C SER A 91 -5.15 -6.04 -10.10
N ILE A 92 -5.17 -6.46 -8.82
CA ILE A 92 -4.32 -5.85 -7.78
C ILE A 92 -3.44 -6.93 -7.18
N LYS A 93 -2.13 -6.81 -7.36
CA LYS A 93 -1.13 -7.79 -6.96
C LYS A 93 -0.20 -7.22 -5.89
N GLY A 94 -0.16 -7.87 -4.71
CA GLY A 94 0.86 -7.61 -3.71
C GLY A 94 2.07 -8.50 -4.00
N ILE A 95 3.27 -7.92 -4.09
CA ILE A 95 4.52 -8.65 -4.36
C ILE A 95 5.52 -8.58 -3.20
N ASP A 96 5.17 -7.95 -2.10
CA ASP A 96 5.94 -8.04 -0.86
C ASP A 96 5.60 -9.35 -0.13
N LEU A 97 6.43 -10.35 -0.34
CA LEU A 97 6.25 -11.69 0.22
C LEU A 97 7.10 -11.91 1.48
N GLY A 98 7.66 -10.84 2.04
CA GLY A 98 8.37 -10.87 3.32
C GLY A 98 9.77 -11.48 3.26
N CYS A 99 10.50 -11.29 2.18
CA CYS A 99 11.84 -11.85 1.99
C CYS A 99 12.79 -11.59 3.18
N VAL A 100 12.81 -10.37 3.71
CA VAL A 100 13.64 -9.99 4.87
C VAL A 100 13.25 -10.71 6.17
N TRP A 101 12.08 -11.32 6.21
CA TRP A 101 11.54 -12.08 7.34
C TRP A 101 11.55 -13.59 7.10
N GLY A 102 12.38 -14.08 6.15
CA GLY A 102 12.44 -15.50 5.79
C GLY A 102 11.36 -15.97 4.81
N GLY A 103 10.61 -15.04 4.22
CA GLY A 103 9.65 -15.33 3.14
C GLY A 103 10.34 -15.42 1.78
N SER A 104 9.74 -14.83 0.75
CA SER A 104 10.27 -14.83 -0.62
C SER A 104 10.42 -13.44 -1.19
N LEU A 105 11.37 -13.25 -2.09
CA LEU A 105 11.41 -12.12 -3.00
C LEU A 105 10.45 -12.41 -4.16
N GLY A 106 9.56 -11.48 -4.47
CA GLY A 106 8.62 -11.59 -5.58
C GLY A 106 8.95 -10.62 -6.70
N ALA A 107 8.83 -11.08 -7.95
CA ALA A 107 8.86 -10.25 -9.14
C ALA A 107 7.60 -10.51 -9.98
N TYR A 108 7.03 -9.46 -10.54
CA TYR A 108 5.83 -9.53 -11.38
C TYR A 108 6.20 -9.24 -12.84
N ASN A 109 5.88 -10.19 -13.72
CA ASN A 109 6.00 -9.99 -15.15
C ASN A 109 4.76 -9.25 -15.66
N ILE A 110 4.95 -8.04 -16.19
CA ILE A 110 3.86 -7.18 -16.67
C ILE A 110 3.23 -7.69 -17.98
N TYR A 111 3.93 -8.52 -18.74
CA TYR A 111 3.45 -9.02 -20.04
C TYR A 111 2.53 -10.23 -19.87
N ASP A 112 3.00 -11.27 -19.18
CA ASP A 112 2.24 -12.51 -18.97
C ASP A 112 1.50 -12.59 -17.65
N LYS A 113 1.66 -11.54 -16.80
CA LYS A 113 1.01 -11.39 -15.48
C LYS A 113 1.41 -12.48 -14.47
N SER A 114 2.52 -13.19 -14.71
CA SER A 114 3.05 -14.19 -13.80
C SER A 114 3.79 -13.56 -12.61
N ILE A 115 3.86 -14.30 -11.51
CA ILE A 115 4.68 -13.93 -10.34
C ILE A 115 5.77 -14.98 -10.19
N ILE A 116 7.02 -14.54 -10.28
CA ILE A 116 8.20 -15.37 -10.04
C ILE A 116 8.66 -15.11 -8.60
N THR A 117 9.02 -16.16 -7.89
CA THR A 117 9.45 -16.04 -6.49
C THR A 117 10.77 -16.74 -6.25
N VAL A 118 11.62 -16.14 -5.42
CA VAL A 118 12.84 -16.74 -4.90
C VAL A 118 12.78 -16.73 -3.38
N LYS A 119 12.94 -17.90 -2.78
CA LYS A 119 12.91 -18.05 -1.32
C LYS A 119 14.10 -17.34 -0.68
N SER A 120 13.89 -16.70 0.46
CA SER A 120 14.98 -16.14 1.27
C SER A 120 15.95 -17.26 1.71
N LYS A 121 17.24 -16.91 1.77
CA LYS A 121 18.28 -17.81 2.32
C LYS A 121 18.43 -17.70 3.85
N LYS A 122 17.56 -16.91 4.50
CA LYS A 122 17.49 -16.82 5.96
C LYS A 122 16.78 -18.01 6.54
#